data_d43925d369863efb724954143084b63e
#
_entry.id   d43925d369863efb724954143084b63e
#
_cell.length_a   1.000
_cell.length_b   1.000
_cell.length_c   1.000
_cell.angle_alpha   90.00
_cell.angle_beta   90.00
_cell.angle_gamma   90.00
#
_symmetry.space_group_name_H-M   'P 1'
#
loop_
_entity.id
_entity.type
_entity.pdbx_description
1 polymer ?
#
loop_
_entity_poly.entity_id
_entity_poly.type
_entity_poly.pdbx_seq_one_letter_code
_entity_poly.pdbx_strand_id
1 'polypeptide(L)'
;MNKNNIAVVIGNSGSIGSAIEKELSDQGFKNIIGFNRSSNPRLDLLNEETIAQSAQFIKDKDIPVSLVFDATGLLHDDNNMPEKTYKNIDQIFMRKNFEINVMGPALIMKYFLPLLDKEEKSIFASISAKVGSISDNRYGGWYSYRASKAALNQMIKTASIEMKMKNLNAICLAIHPGTVESKLSKPFQKNDLTIQSPQESASNIFKILNSSTSKDTGSFYNWDGKIIDW
;
A
#
# COMPACT_ATOMS: atom_id res chain seq x y z
N MET A 1 -6.68 5.51 15.93
CA MET A 1 -6.44 6.68 15.03
C MET A 1 -7.47 7.75 15.33
N ASN A 2 -7.03 9.00 15.38
CA ASN A 2 -7.93 10.15 15.56
C ASN A 2 -8.69 10.43 14.25
N LYS A 3 -10.02 10.39 14.31
CA LYS A 3 -10.88 10.55 13.13
C LYS A 3 -11.06 12.02 12.69
N ASN A 4 -10.60 12.98 13.50
CA ASN A 4 -10.54 14.38 13.12
C ASN A 4 -9.25 14.73 12.36
N ASN A 5 -8.21 13.90 12.45
CA ASN A 5 -6.95 14.03 11.71
C ASN A 5 -7.14 13.64 10.24
N ILE A 6 -6.17 14.00 9.39
CA ILE A 6 -6.21 13.64 7.98
C ILE A 6 -5.94 12.14 7.79
N ALA A 7 -6.73 11.50 6.94
CA ALA A 7 -6.45 10.21 6.35
C ALA A 7 -6.17 10.38 4.85
N VAL A 8 -4.97 10.03 4.42
CA VAL A 8 -4.54 10.11 3.02
C VAL A 8 -4.68 8.75 2.37
N VAL A 9 -5.30 8.67 1.19
CA VAL A 9 -5.40 7.46 0.37
C VAL A 9 -4.76 7.71 -0.99
N ILE A 10 -3.65 7.02 -1.27
CA ILE A 10 -2.92 7.13 -2.54
C ILE A 10 -3.33 5.97 -3.43
N GLY A 11 -3.69 6.26 -4.69
CA GLY A 11 -4.25 5.27 -5.60
C GLY A 11 -5.77 5.06 -5.43
N ASN A 12 -6.49 6.09 -4.96
CA ASN A 12 -7.94 6.06 -4.69
C ASN A 12 -8.82 5.88 -5.95
N SER A 13 -8.28 6.00 -7.15
CA SER A 13 -8.98 5.63 -8.39
C SER A 13 -9.05 4.12 -8.65
N GLY A 14 -8.27 3.31 -7.91
CA GLY A 14 -8.30 1.86 -7.97
C GLY A 14 -9.38 1.25 -7.07
N SER A 15 -9.73 -0.02 -7.31
CA SER A 15 -10.81 -0.71 -6.59
C SER A 15 -10.60 -0.72 -5.07
N ILE A 16 -9.40 -1.06 -4.60
CA ILE A 16 -9.09 -1.09 -3.15
C ILE A 16 -9.03 0.33 -2.59
N GLY A 17 -8.33 1.26 -3.26
CA GLY A 17 -8.19 2.64 -2.77
C GLY A 17 -9.54 3.34 -2.61
N SER A 18 -10.42 3.21 -3.61
CA SER A 18 -11.79 3.75 -3.54
C SER A 18 -12.61 3.12 -2.41
N ALA A 19 -12.47 1.79 -2.22
CA ALA A 19 -13.18 1.10 -1.14
C ALA A 19 -12.65 1.50 0.25
N ILE A 20 -11.34 1.77 0.40
CA ILE A 20 -10.75 2.28 1.64
C ILE A 20 -11.27 3.69 1.95
N GLU A 21 -11.36 4.60 0.96
CA GLU A 21 -11.95 5.92 1.19
C GLU A 21 -13.38 5.82 1.71
N LYS A 22 -14.17 4.95 1.07
CA LYS A 22 -15.55 4.70 1.52
C LYS A 22 -15.58 4.12 2.94
N GLU A 23 -14.76 3.11 3.25
CA GLU A 23 -14.69 2.51 4.58
C GLU A 23 -14.30 3.56 5.64
N LEU A 24 -13.30 4.41 5.38
CA LEU A 24 -12.91 5.50 6.28
C LEU A 24 -14.07 6.47 6.54
N SER A 25 -14.83 6.81 5.49
CA SER A 25 -16.02 7.66 5.62
C SER A 25 -17.09 7.00 6.48
N ASP A 26 -17.40 5.73 6.22
CA ASP A 26 -18.39 4.95 6.98
C ASP A 26 -17.96 4.79 8.45
N GLN A 27 -16.65 4.77 8.72
CA GLN A 27 -16.08 4.75 10.07
C GLN A 27 -16.02 6.14 10.75
N GLY A 28 -16.44 7.21 10.07
CA GLY A 28 -16.57 8.55 10.61
C GLY A 28 -15.29 9.38 10.60
N PHE A 29 -14.33 9.09 9.71
CA PHE A 29 -13.21 10.00 9.44
C PHE A 29 -13.73 11.26 8.74
N LYS A 30 -13.29 12.43 9.20
CA LYS A 30 -13.82 13.72 8.70
C LYS A 30 -12.99 14.32 7.58
N ASN A 31 -11.69 14.03 7.57
CA ASN A 31 -10.73 14.62 6.64
C ASN A 31 -10.06 13.51 5.81
N ILE A 32 -10.73 13.04 4.77
CA ILE A 32 -10.21 12.03 3.86
C ILE A 32 -9.72 12.73 2.59
N ILE A 33 -8.46 12.51 2.22
CA ILE A 33 -7.86 13.12 1.03
C ILE A 33 -7.27 12.03 0.15
N GLY A 34 -7.80 11.91 -1.05
CA GLY A 34 -7.38 10.92 -2.02
C GLY A 34 -6.50 11.50 -3.11
N PHE A 35 -5.43 10.78 -3.46
CA PHE A 35 -4.53 11.13 -4.56
C PHE A 35 -4.46 10.05 -5.62
N ASN A 36 -4.44 10.49 -6.87
CA ASN A 36 -4.18 9.68 -8.05
C ASN A 36 -3.64 10.56 -9.19
N ARG A 37 -3.46 9.99 -10.38
CA ARG A 37 -2.95 10.71 -11.56
C ARG A 37 -3.89 11.78 -12.10
N SER A 38 -5.14 11.82 -11.66
CA SER A 38 -6.17 12.78 -12.09
C SER A 38 -6.64 13.69 -10.95
N SER A 39 -6.12 13.53 -9.73
CA SER A 39 -6.42 14.41 -8.59
C SER A 39 -5.77 15.80 -8.74
N ASN A 40 -6.18 16.74 -7.90
CA ASN A 40 -5.58 18.06 -7.78
C ASN A 40 -5.19 18.32 -6.31
N PRO A 41 -3.89 18.36 -5.95
CA PRO A 41 -2.75 18.12 -6.83
C PRO A 41 -2.70 16.67 -7.37
N ARG A 42 -2.12 16.52 -8.55
CA ARG A 42 -1.88 15.22 -9.18
C ARG A 42 -0.78 14.47 -8.41
N LEU A 43 -0.93 13.15 -8.27
CA LEU A 43 0.14 12.29 -7.77
C LEU A 43 0.44 11.18 -8.78
N ASP A 44 1.65 11.20 -9.31
CA ASP A 44 2.17 10.21 -10.26
C ASP A 44 3.45 9.59 -9.69
N LEU A 45 3.45 8.27 -9.48
CA LEU A 45 4.58 7.54 -8.90
C LEU A 45 5.87 7.64 -9.73
N LEU A 46 5.75 7.92 -11.03
CA LEU A 46 6.89 8.09 -11.94
C LEU A 46 7.44 9.53 -11.98
N ASN A 47 6.83 10.45 -11.24
CA ASN A 47 7.26 11.84 -11.16
C ASN A 47 7.31 12.29 -9.68
N GLU A 48 8.52 12.30 -9.13
CA GLU A 48 8.79 12.63 -7.73
C GLU A 48 8.24 14.01 -7.32
N GLU A 49 8.31 15.00 -8.22
CA GLU A 49 7.84 16.36 -7.95
C GLU A 49 6.33 16.37 -7.59
N THR A 50 5.53 15.57 -8.28
CA THR A 50 4.09 15.48 -8.00
C THR A 50 3.80 14.86 -6.63
N ILE A 51 4.64 13.93 -6.18
CA ILE A 51 4.54 13.33 -4.85
C ILE A 51 4.88 14.38 -3.78
N ALA A 52 5.96 15.13 -3.99
CA ALA A 52 6.37 16.22 -3.11
C ALA A 52 5.30 17.31 -3.00
N GLN A 53 4.70 17.72 -4.11
CA GLN A 53 3.61 18.72 -4.15
C GLN A 53 2.37 18.22 -3.42
N SER A 54 2.01 16.93 -3.57
CA SER A 54 0.88 16.33 -2.84
C SER A 54 1.13 16.28 -1.33
N ALA A 55 2.35 15.97 -0.91
CA ALA A 55 2.72 15.99 0.51
C ALA A 55 2.72 17.42 1.07
N GLN A 56 3.21 18.40 0.30
CA GLN A 56 3.16 19.81 0.69
C GLN A 56 1.71 20.30 0.84
N PHE A 57 0.81 19.92 -0.08
CA PHE A 57 -0.62 20.22 0.03
C PHE A 57 -1.25 19.68 1.32
N ILE A 58 -0.85 18.49 1.78
CA ILE A 58 -1.29 17.96 3.08
C ILE A 58 -0.72 18.77 4.23
N LYS A 59 0.58 19.08 4.17
CA LYS A 59 1.26 19.88 5.22
C LYS A 59 0.64 21.25 5.40
N ASP A 60 0.23 21.91 4.32
CA ASP A 60 -0.35 23.25 4.33
C ASP A 60 -1.76 23.31 4.97
N LYS A 61 -2.37 22.14 5.24
CA LYS A 61 -3.66 22.10 5.94
C LYS A 61 -3.54 22.28 7.46
N ASP A 62 -2.34 22.16 8.00
CA ASP A 62 -2.04 22.30 9.43
C ASP A 62 -2.91 21.41 10.33
N ILE A 63 -3.24 20.21 9.82
CA ILE A 63 -3.98 19.16 10.53
C ILE A 63 -3.10 17.91 10.57
N PRO A 64 -2.88 17.28 11.74
CA PRO A 64 -2.10 16.06 11.85
C PRO A 64 -2.60 14.93 10.94
N VAL A 65 -1.69 14.05 10.50
CA VAL A 65 -2.03 12.91 9.65
C VAL A 65 -2.08 11.62 10.47
N SER A 66 -3.25 11.01 10.58
CA SER A 66 -3.42 9.75 11.31
C SER A 66 -3.23 8.51 10.44
N LEU A 67 -3.41 8.65 9.12
CA LEU A 67 -3.26 7.54 8.18
C LEU A 67 -2.69 8.02 6.84
N VAL A 68 -1.70 7.29 6.34
CA VAL A 68 -1.30 7.29 4.93
C VAL A 68 -1.46 5.87 4.41
N PHE A 69 -2.40 5.66 3.50
CA PHE A 69 -2.67 4.36 2.90
C PHE A 69 -2.29 4.37 1.42
N ASP A 70 -1.27 3.60 1.08
CA ASP A 70 -0.82 3.40 -0.30
C ASP A 70 -1.49 2.16 -0.90
N ALA A 71 -2.45 2.39 -1.80
CA ALA A 71 -3.18 1.37 -2.55
C ALA A 71 -2.62 1.16 -3.97
N THR A 72 -1.40 1.62 -4.24
CA THR A 72 -0.82 1.54 -5.57
C THR A 72 -0.18 0.18 -5.86
N GLY A 73 -0.04 -0.13 -7.15
CA GLY A 73 0.67 -1.34 -7.58
C GLY A 73 0.41 -1.72 -9.03
N LEU A 74 1.36 -2.45 -9.59
CA LEU A 74 1.32 -3.00 -10.94
C LEU A 74 1.60 -4.50 -10.87
N LEU A 75 0.75 -5.32 -11.46
CA LEU A 75 0.95 -6.76 -11.66
C LEU A 75 1.13 -7.10 -13.15
N HIS A 76 0.33 -6.49 -14.00
CA HIS A 76 0.34 -6.62 -15.45
C HIS A 76 -0.13 -5.31 -16.10
N ASP A 77 0.13 -5.19 -17.39
CA ASP A 77 -0.44 -4.14 -18.23
C ASP A 77 -0.99 -4.76 -19.55
N ASP A 78 -1.40 -3.91 -20.49
CA ASP A 78 -2.01 -4.36 -21.75
C ASP A 78 -1.07 -5.23 -22.61
N ASN A 79 0.26 -5.06 -22.43
CA ASN A 79 1.27 -5.73 -23.25
C ASN A 79 2.01 -6.83 -22.49
N ASN A 80 1.96 -6.85 -21.16
CA ASN A 80 2.79 -7.72 -20.35
C ASN A 80 1.98 -8.43 -19.27
N MET A 81 2.11 -9.75 -19.23
CA MET A 81 1.60 -10.61 -18.15
C MET A 81 2.76 -11.06 -17.27
N PRO A 82 2.50 -11.38 -15.98
CA PRO A 82 3.54 -11.88 -15.09
C PRO A 82 4.19 -13.14 -15.64
N GLU A 83 5.51 -13.23 -15.54
CA GLU A 83 6.34 -14.27 -16.13
C GLU A 83 6.04 -15.66 -15.52
N LYS A 84 5.76 -16.65 -16.35
CA LYS A 84 5.56 -18.04 -15.91
C LYS A 84 6.87 -18.81 -15.76
N THR A 85 7.93 -18.38 -16.44
CA THR A 85 9.25 -19.01 -16.44
C THR A 85 10.34 -17.96 -16.52
N TYR A 86 11.54 -18.25 -15.99
CA TYR A 86 12.72 -17.38 -16.06
C TYR A 86 13.07 -16.96 -17.50
N LYS A 87 12.75 -17.78 -18.48
CA LYS A 87 12.99 -17.48 -19.91
C LYS A 87 12.18 -16.31 -20.43
N ASN A 88 11.09 -15.94 -19.72
CA ASN A 88 10.21 -14.84 -20.08
C ASN A 88 10.52 -13.56 -19.30
N ILE A 89 11.63 -13.52 -18.52
CA ILE A 89 12.02 -12.30 -17.82
C ILE A 89 12.35 -11.23 -18.86
N ASP A 90 11.61 -10.10 -18.76
CA ASP A 90 11.81 -8.92 -19.60
C ASP A 90 12.33 -7.76 -18.77
N GLN A 91 13.45 -7.17 -19.18
CA GLN A 91 14.11 -6.09 -18.43
C GLN A 91 13.23 -4.85 -18.31
N ILE A 92 12.47 -4.51 -19.36
CA ILE A 92 11.64 -3.29 -19.39
C ILE A 92 10.46 -3.47 -18.44
N PHE A 93 9.79 -4.62 -18.51
CA PHE A 93 8.67 -4.93 -17.63
C PHE A 93 9.11 -5.07 -16.16
N MET A 94 10.26 -5.68 -15.90
CA MET A 94 10.84 -5.76 -14.56
C MET A 94 11.13 -4.35 -14.01
N ARG A 95 11.78 -3.48 -14.79
CA ARG A 95 12.03 -2.09 -14.41
C ARG A 95 10.74 -1.37 -14.06
N LYS A 96 9.70 -1.48 -14.89
CA LYS A 96 8.38 -0.87 -14.64
C LYS A 96 7.75 -1.38 -13.34
N ASN A 97 7.87 -2.68 -13.03
CA ASN A 97 7.42 -3.24 -11.76
C ASN A 97 8.15 -2.60 -10.57
N PHE A 98 9.48 -2.42 -10.66
CA PHE A 98 10.25 -1.78 -9.59
C PHE A 98 9.94 -0.29 -9.48
N GLU A 99 9.81 0.44 -10.57
CA GLU A 99 9.42 1.85 -10.56
C GLU A 99 8.08 2.07 -9.84
N ILE A 100 7.07 1.26 -10.15
CA ILE A 100 5.72 1.43 -9.59
C ILE A 100 5.58 0.80 -8.21
N ASN A 101 6.08 -0.42 -8.00
CA ASN A 101 5.83 -1.18 -6.76
C ASN A 101 6.86 -0.92 -5.66
N VAL A 102 8.01 -0.30 -5.98
CA VAL A 102 9.10 -0.08 -5.01
C VAL A 102 9.46 1.39 -4.92
N MET A 103 9.92 2.00 -6.05
CA MET A 103 10.41 3.37 -6.03
C MET A 103 9.29 4.37 -5.72
N GLY A 104 8.11 4.19 -6.33
CA GLY A 104 6.95 5.01 -6.02
C GLY A 104 6.59 5.00 -4.53
N PRO A 105 6.31 3.84 -3.92
CA PRO A 105 6.08 3.75 -2.47
C PRO A 105 7.24 4.27 -1.61
N ALA A 106 8.50 4.08 -2.02
CA ALA A 106 9.65 4.64 -1.32
C ALA A 106 9.64 6.18 -1.33
N LEU A 107 9.27 6.80 -2.45
CA LEU A 107 9.09 8.25 -2.54
C LEU A 107 7.87 8.72 -1.72
N ILE A 108 6.78 7.96 -1.71
CA ILE A 108 5.65 8.24 -0.81
C ILE A 108 6.14 8.23 0.65
N MET A 109 6.91 7.22 1.07
CA MET A 109 7.49 7.18 2.42
C MET A 109 8.36 8.42 2.70
N LYS A 110 9.22 8.81 1.76
CA LYS A 110 10.11 9.98 1.89
C LYS A 110 9.34 11.25 2.25
N TYR A 111 8.23 11.49 1.61
CA TYR A 111 7.49 12.76 1.74
C TYR A 111 6.35 12.69 2.77
N PHE A 112 5.72 11.54 2.98
CA PHE A 112 4.53 11.44 3.83
C PHE A 112 4.82 10.90 5.24
N LEU A 113 5.87 10.08 5.47
CA LEU A 113 6.20 9.64 6.84
C LEU A 113 6.48 10.81 7.80
N PRO A 114 7.17 11.90 7.38
CA PRO A 114 7.37 13.05 8.26
C PRO A 114 6.09 13.79 8.68
N LEU A 115 4.98 13.59 7.96
CA LEU A 115 3.69 14.24 8.22
C LEU A 115 2.83 13.49 9.24
N LEU A 116 3.20 12.23 9.55
CA LEU A 116 2.45 11.41 10.51
C LEU A 116 2.41 12.06 11.88
N ASP A 117 1.24 12.02 12.50
CA ASP A 117 1.01 12.51 13.85
C ASP A 117 2.02 11.89 14.84
N LYS A 118 2.64 12.72 15.68
CA LYS A 118 3.65 12.29 16.66
C LYS A 118 3.07 12.12 18.07
N GLU A 119 1.93 12.72 18.32
CA GLU A 119 1.30 12.71 19.64
C GLU A 119 0.35 11.52 19.79
N GLU A 120 -0.31 11.13 18.70
CA GLU A 120 -1.28 10.05 18.71
C GLU A 120 -0.90 8.95 17.70
N LYS A 121 -1.56 7.79 17.84
CA LYS A 121 -1.41 6.67 16.90
C LYS A 121 -1.58 7.13 15.46
N SER A 122 -0.56 6.95 14.66
CA SER A 122 -0.56 7.21 13.22
C SER A 122 -0.02 6.01 12.44
N ILE A 123 -0.49 5.82 11.21
CA ILE A 123 -0.18 4.63 10.42
C ILE A 123 0.23 5.01 9.00
N PHE A 124 1.32 4.42 8.54
CA PHE A 124 1.64 4.23 7.14
C PHE A 124 1.38 2.78 6.77
N ALA A 125 0.51 2.52 5.82
CA ALA A 125 0.26 1.17 5.32
C ALA A 125 0.33 1.14 3.80
N SER A 126 0.97 0.12 3.23
CA SER A 126 1.02 -0.08 1.78
C SER A 126 0.53 -1.46 1.41
N ILE A 127 -0.22 -1.53 0.30
CA ILE A 127 -0.68 -2.80 -0.26
C ILE A 127 0.51 -3.56 -0.84
N SER A 128 0.83 -4.66 -0.18
CA SER A 128 1.76 -5.66 -0.68
C SER A 128 1.00 -6.88 -1.24
N ALA A 129 1.67 -7.98 -1.41
CA ALA A 129 1.07 -9.21 -1.88
C ALA A 129 1.75 -10.41 -1.20
N LYS A 130 0.97 -11.43 -0.84
CA LYS A 130 1.51 -12.68 -0.24
C LYS A 130 2.64 -13.29 -1.07
N VAL A 131 2.57 -13.14 -2.39
CA VAL A 131 3.63 -13.59 -3.30
C VAL A 131 4.96 -12.84 -3.14
N GLY A 132 5.00 -11.72 -2.41
CA GLY A 132 6.22 -11.02 -2.00
C GLY A 132 6.94 -11.66 -0.81
N SER A 133 6.33 -12.64 -0.13
CA SER A 133 6.99 -13.45 0.88
C SER A 133 7.94 -14.45 0.21
N ILE A 134 9.21 -14.45 0.64
CA ILE A 134 10.21 -15.38 0.14
C ILE A 134 9.98 -16.77 0.73
N SER A 135 9.65 -16.83 2.03
CA SER A 135 9.41 -18.08 2.75
C SER A 135 8.13 -18.81 2.32
N ASP A 136 7.08 -18.08 1.88
CA ASP A 136 5.83 -18.65 1.38
C ASP A 136 5.90 -19.09 -0.10
N ASN A 137 7.00 -18.80 -0.82
CA ASN A 137 7.10 -19.09 -2.25
C ASN A 137 7.23 -20.59 -2.54
N ARG A 138 6.10 -21.25 -2.88
CA ARG A 138 6.03 -22.67 -3.24
C ARG A 138 5.74 -22.89 -4.73
N TYR A 139 5.27 -21.86 -5.44
CA TYR A 139 4.77 -22.00 -6.80
C TYR A 139 5.71 -21.43 -7.87
N GLY A 140 6.65 -20.56 -7.50
CA GLY A 140 7.52 -19.87 -8.47
C GLY A 140 6.75 -18.95 -9.41
N GLY A 141 7.35 -18.61 -10.56
CA GLY A 141 6.78 -17.70 -11.55
C GLY A 141 6.65 -16.26 -11.03
N TRP A 142 6.10 -15.36 -11.84
CA TRP A 142 5.85 -13.96 -11.51
C TRP A 142 7.10 -13.23 -11.01
N TYR A 143 8.22 -13.47 -11.67
CA TYR A 143 9.55 -13.04 -11.18
C TYR A 143 9.61 -11.55 -10.84
N SER A 144 9.22 -10.69 -11.79
CA SER A 144 9.26 -9.25 -11.61
C SER A 144 8.32 -8.79 -10.48
N TYR A 145 7.10 -9.32 -10.43
CA TYR A 145 6.13 -8.93 -9.41
C TYR A 145 6.54 -9.41 -8.02
N ARG A 146 6.92 -10.69 -7.86
CA ARG A 146 7.40 -11.24 -6.58
C ARG A 146 8.59 -10.44 -6.05
N ALA A 147 9.60 -10.24 -6.91
CA ALA A 147 10.80 -9.48 -6.54
C ALA A 147 10.46 -8.04 -6.11
N SER A 148 9.58 -7.36 -6.85
CA SER A 148 9.17 -6.00 -6.50
C SER A 148 8.39 -5.95 -5.18
N LYS A 149 7.48 -6.90 -4.91
CA LYS A 149 6.73 -6.91 -3.64
C LYS A 149 7.59 -7.35 -2.45
N ALA A 150 8.60 -8.22 -2.64
CA ALA A 150 9.61 -8.50 -1.63
C ALA A 150 10.47 -7.26 -1.31
N ALA A 151 10.87 -6.51 -2.34
CA ALA A 151 11.61 -5.26 -2.16
C ALA A 151 10.75 -4.19 -1.43
N LEU A 152 9.46 -4.04 -1.77
CA LEU A 152 8.54 -3.18 -1.04
C LEU A 152 8.45 -3.58 0.44
N ASN A 153 8.31 -4.88 0.72
CA ASN A 153 8.28 -5.41 2.09
C ASN A 153 9.54 -5.01 2.86
N GLN A 154 10.73 -5.13 2.23
CA GLN A 154 11.98 -4.71 2.83
C GLN A 154 12.01 -3.19 3.10
N MET A 155 11.50 -2.36 2.19
CA MET A 155 11.43 -0.91 2.38
C MET A 155 10.54 -0.55 3.58
N ILE A 156 9.37 -1.16 3.71
CA ILE A 156 8.45 -0.95 4.83
C ILE A 156 9.10 -1.39 6.15
N LYS A 157 9.75 -2.55 6.16
CA LYS A 157 10.48 -3.03 7.33
C LYS A 157 11.57 -2.06 7.77
N THR A 158 12.37 -1.58 6.83
CA THR A 158 13.43 -0.61 7.09
C THR A 158 12.87 0.71 7.64
N ALA A 159 11.84 1.25 6.98
CA ALA A 159 11.17 2.47 7.43
C ALA A 159 10.59 2.33 8.84
N SER A 160 10.03 1.16 9.19
CA SER A 160 9.49 0.91 10.53
C SER A 160 10.54 1.01 11.63
N ILE A 161 11.77 0.57 11.35
CA ILE A 161 12.90 0.66 12.29
C ILE A 161 13.34 2.11 12.48
N GLU A 162 13.44 2.86 11.39
CA GLU A 162 13.76 4.29 11.44
C GLU A 162 12.68 5.09 12.16
N MET A 163 11.41 4.82 11.87
CA MET A 163 10.29 5.51 12.51
C MET A 163 10.21 5.26 14.01
N LYS A 164 10.59 4.08 14.51
CA LYS A 164 10.69 3.83 15.97
C LYS A 164 11.62 4.81 16.69
N MET A 165 12.62 5.36 16.00
CA MET A 165 13.56 6.35 16.58
C MET A 165 13.02 7.79 16.46
N LYS A 166 12.15 8.07 15.49
CA LYS A 166 11.69 9.44 15.16
C LYS A 166 10.27 9.73 15.63
N ASN A 167 9.42 8.71 15.69
CA ASN A 167 8.01 8.82 16.05
C ASN A 167 7.51 7.48 16.62
N LEU A 168 7.46 7.36 17.95
CA LEU A 168 7.06 6.15 18.65
C LEU A 168 5.59 5.74 18.43
N ASN A 169 4.76 6.67 18.00
CA ASN A 169 3.34 6.46 17.72
C ASN A 169 3.07 6.04 16.27
N ALA A 170 4.10 6.11 15.40
CA ALA A 170 3.97 5.71 14.00
C ALA A 170 4.11 4.20 13.81
N ILE A 171 3.20 3.64 13.03
CA ILE A 171 3.15 2.22 12.69
C ILE A 171 3.30 2.09 11.17
N CYS A 172 4.27 1.31 10.69
CA CYS A 172 4.45 1.01 9.27
C CYS A 172 4.06 -0.44 8.99
N LEU A 173 3.12 -0.68 8.06
CA LEU A 173 2.58 -2.01 7.77
C LEU A 173 2.61 -2.33 6.28
N ALA A 174 2.96 -3.58 5.96
CA ALA A 174 2.66 -4.19 4.67
C ALA A 174 1.38 -5.02 4.80
N ILE A 175 0.46 -4.92 3.83
CA ILE A 175 -0.81 -5.65 3.90
C ILE A 175 -1.07 -6.37 2.59
N HIS A 176 -1.29 -7.69 2.65
CA HIS A 176 -1.87 -8.46 1.56
C HIS A 176 -3.39 -8.38 1.64
N PRO A 177 -4.07 -7.79 0.63
CA PRO A 177 -5.51 -7.53 0.66
C PRO A 177 -6.37 -8.77 0.38
N GLY A 178 -5.77 -9.94 0.13
CA GLY A 178 -6.44 -11.09 -0.45
C GLY A 178 -6.56 -11.00 -1.98
N THR A 179 -7.32 -11.91 -2.56
CA THR A 179 -7.71 -11.81 -3.98
C THR A 179 -8.97 -10.96 -4.05
N VAL A 180 -8.81 -9.71 -4.51
CA VAL A 180 -9.89 -8.72 -4.57
C VAL A 180 -10.38 -8.60 -6.00
N GLU A 181 -11.70 -8.55 -6.20
CA GLU A 181 -12.30 -8.32 -7.52
C GLU A 181 -11.84 -6.96 -8.06
N SER A 182 -11.09 -6.99 -9.16
CA SER A 182 -10.50 -5.81 -9.79
C SER A 182 -10.03 -6.11 -11.20
N LYS A 183 -9.75 -5.06 -11.98
CA LYS A 183 -9.08 -5.23 -13.29
C LYS A 183 -7.74 -5.95 -13.15
N LEU A 184 -7.00 -5.71 -12.06
CA LEU A 184 -5.70 -6.29 -11.78
C LEU A 184 -5.77 -7.81 -11.52
N SER A 185 -6.76 -8.29 -10.79
CA SER A 185 -6.89 -9.69 -10.39
C SER A 185 -7.67 -10.54 -11.40
N LYS A 186 -8.55 -9.92 -12.20
CA LYS A 186 -9.46 -10.60 -13.12
C LYS A 186 -8.82 -11.71 -13.98
N PRO A 187 -7.60 -11.52 -14.57
CA PRO A 187 -6.96 -12.57 -15.37
C PRO A 187 -6.48 -13.80 -14.57
N PHE A 188 -6.41 -13.69 -13.23
CA PHE A 188 -5.82 -14.68 -12.33
C PHE A 188 -6.83 -15.33 -11.38
N GLN A 189 -8.10 -14.97 -11.51
CA GLN A 189 -9.17 -15.55 -10.69
C GLN A 189 -9.39 -17.01 -11.11
N LYS A 190 -9.24 -17.94 -10.14
CA LYS A 190 -9.51 -19.37 -10.29
C LYS A 190 -10.67 -19.76 -9.38
N ASN A 191 -11.40 -20.81 -9.73
CA ASN A 191 -12.60 -21.26 -9.01
C ASN A 191 -12.36 -21.65 -7.55
N ASP A 192 -11.12 -21.94 -7.18
CA ASP A 192 -10.69 -22.37 -5.85
C ASP A 192 -10.17 -21.22 -4.96
N LEU A 193 -10.16 -19.98 -5.46
CA LEU A 193 -9.74 -18.83 -4.69
C LEU A 193 -10.95 -18.13 -4.04
N THR A 194 -10.80 -17.77 -2.77
CA THR A 194 -11.74 -16.86 -2.10
C THR A 194 -11.53 -15.46 -2.68
N ILE A 195 -12.48 -15.01 -3.51
CA ILE A 195 -12.48 -13.69 -4.11
C ILE A 195 -13.33 -12.79 -3.22
N GLN A 196 -12.73 -11.69 -2.75
CA GLN A 196 -13.40 -10.68 -1.95
C GLN A 196 -13.89 -9.54 -2.84
N SER A 197 -15.01 -8.95 -2.50
CA SER A 197 -15.36 -7.62 -3.03
C SER A 197 -14.36 -6.59 -2.52
N PRO A 198 -14.17 -5.46 -3.23
CA PRO A 198 -13.33 -4.37 -2.75
C PRO A 198 -13.74 -3.89 -1.35
N GLN A 199 -15.03 -3.86 -1.06
CA GLN A 199 -15.60 -3.39 0.21
C GLN A 199 -15.28 -4.35 1.36
N GLU A 200 -15.41 -5.66 1.15
CA GLU A 200 -15.02 -6.68 2.14
C GLU A 200 -13.53 -6.60 2.45
N SER A 201 -12.69 -6.47 1.42
CA SER A 201 -11.25 -6.29 1.60
C SER A 201 -10.92 -5.01 2.38
N ALA A 202 -11.57 -3.88 2.06
CA ALA A 202 -11.38 -2.62 2.77
C ALA A 202 -11.77 -2.72 4.24
N SER A 203 -12.91 -3.36 4.55
CA SER A 203 -13.35 -3.57 5.93
C SER A 203 -12.36 -4.45 6.71
N ASN A 204 -11.84 -5.52 6.10
CA ASN A 204 -10.83 -6.38 6.73
C ASN A 204 -9.51 -5.64 6.96
N ILE A 205 -9.06 -4.86 5.99
CA ILE A 205 -7.87 -4.00 6.12
C ILE A 205 -8.08 -2.99 7.25
N PHE A 206 -9.23 -2.33 7.30
CA PHE A 206 -9.52 -1.36 8.35
C PHE A 206 -9.48 -1.97 9.75
N LYS A 207 -9.98 -3.20 9.94
CA LYS A 207 -9.85 -3.93 11.21
C LYS A 207 -8.39 -4.10 11.63
N ILE A 208 -7.51 -4.46 10.69
CA ILE A 208 -6.06 -4.57 10.94
C ILE A 208 -5.49 -3.21 11.35
N LEU A 209 -5.75 -2.15 10.58
CA LEU A 209 -5.27 -0.80 10.89
C LEU A 209 -5.76 -0.34 12.27
N ASN A 210 -7.02 -0.60 12.60
CA ASN A 210 -7.61 -0.15 13.86
C ASN A 210 -7.06 -0.90 15.08
N SER A 211 -6.85 -2.21 14.97
CA SER A 211 -6.33 -3.05 16.06
C SER A 211 -4.81 -2.95 16.25
N SER A 212 -4.05 -2.54 15.21
CA SER A 212 -2.59 -2.46 15.28
C SER A 212 -2.09 -1.49 16.35
N THR A 213 -0.97 -1.83 16.97
CA THR A 213 -0.27 -1.07 17.98
C THR A 213 1.19 -0.81 17.55
N SER A 214 1.94 -0.02 18.31
CA SER A 214 3.37 0.21 18.04
C SER A 214 4.22 -1.08 18.07
N LYS A 215 3.72 -2.17 18.68
CA LYS A 215 4.38 -3.49 18.65
C LYS A 215 4.32 -4.14 17.28
N ASP A 216 3.32 -3.78 16.50
CA ASP A 216 3.04 -4.36 15.18
C ASP A 216 3.80 -3.66 14.04
N THR A 217 4.48 -2.53 14.32
CA THR A 217 5.22 -1.79 13.29
C THR A 217 6.29 -2.66 12.64
N GLY A 218 6.34 -2.65 11.32
CA GLY A 218 7.20 -3.51 10.52
C GLY A 218 6.68 -4.93 10.36
N SER A 219 5.38 -5.15 10.50
CA SER A 219 4.73 -6.43 10.23
C SER A 219 4.13 -6.50 8.83
N PHE A 220 4.02 -7.72 8.31
CA PHE A 220 3.32 -8.03 7.08
C PHE A 220 2.06 -8.83 7.39
N TYR A 221 0.91 -8.26 7.13
CA TYR A 221 -0.39 -8.84 7.44
C TYR A 221 -1.09 -9.45 6.23
N ASN A 222 -1.69 -10.60 6.42
CA ASN A 222 -2.75 -11.11 5.54
C ASN A 222 -4.07 -10.38 5.87
N TRP A 223 -4.97 -10.30 4.91
CA TRP A 223 -6.29 -9.67 5.04
C TRP A 223 -7.14 -10.20 6.23
N ASP A 224 -6.88 -11.44 6.68
CA ASP A 224 -7.55 -12.07 7.84
C ASP A 224 -6.89 -11.72 9.19
N GLY A 225 -5.92 -10.82 9.20
CA GLY A 225 -5.21 -10.37 10.39
C GLY A 225 -4.05 -11.27 10.83
N LYS A 226 -3.75 -12.34 10.10
CA LYS A 226 -2.58 -13.19 10.38
C LYS A 226 -1.32 -12.56 9.84
N ILE A 227 -0.21 -12.79 10.55
CA ILE A 227 1.12 -12.40 10.07
C ILE A 227 1.55 -13.31 8.93
N ILE A 228 2.14 -12.72 7.89
CA ILE A 228 2.84 -13.41 6.82
C ILE A 228 4.33 -13.28 7.09
N ASP A 229 5.06 -14.39 7.06
CA ASP A 229 6.52 -14.36 7.12
C ASP A 229 7.09 -13.69 5.87
N TRP A 230 8.23 -12.99 6.04
CA TRP A 230 8.88 -12.26 4.96
C TRP A 230 9.44 -13.12 3.83
#